data_7b16b44a27b21ad151728ca0fa7ab8ae
#
_entry.id   7b16b44a27b21ad151728ca0fa7ab8ae
#
_cell.length_a   1.000
_cell.length_b   1.000
_cell.length_c   1.000
_cell.angle_alpha   90.00
_cell.angle_beta   90.00
_cell.angle_gamma   90.00
#
_symmetry.space_group_name_H-M   'P 1'
#
loop_
_entity.id
_entity.type
_entity.pdbx_description
1 polymer ?
#
loop_
_entity_poly.entity_id
_entity_poly.type
_entity_poly.pdbx_seq_one_letter_code
_entity_poly.pdbx_strand_id
1 'polypeptide(L)'
;EDPRPIHGRPGCDRYVARVVRGVDPAAPSPAWMRERLTAAGMRPISLAVDVTNYVMLDLGQPLHAFDLAKLHGPIVVRRARAGESLAFLDGVTRALDVEDLVISDSPGSEGSRALVLAGVFGGADTEVDERTTDVLIEAAHFDPVSIARSSRRHRLPTESSRRNERGVDTALAPVAAQRAVDLLVQYGGGTADPVATDVDRTRPPEPIVIRADAAQRLTGVAYGADRVRELLEAIGCAVEPAGVDEADGGELLAVTPPTWRPDLVGAAHFVEEIARLDGYDAIPAVVPAAPAGRGLTPRQRARRDVVRALADAGLTQVLSYPFIGDVHDVFEIPADDPRRDAVRLANPLAEDAPYLRTSVLDSLVEAARRNVSRGLDDVAVYEIGAVTLPAGTVPAAIPGVDRRPSEEEIAALEAGIPAQPTHVGAVLAGERERAGVLGPARPWTWSDAVEVVRIAARTLGVAVEVAAPAEPRAPWHPGR
;
A
#
# COMPACT_ATOMS: atom_id res chain seq x y z
N GLU A 1 -16.74 8.64 25.17
CA GLU A 1 -16.22 9.39 23.99
C GLU A 1 -14.72 9.14 23.83
N ASP A 2 -14.28 9.03 22.59
CA ASP A 2 -12.85 8.94 22.30
C ASP A 2 -12.21 10.33 22.54
N PRO A 3 -11.33 10.50 23.55
CA PRO A 3 -10.72 11.78 23.84
C PRO A 3 -9.69 12.21 22.79
N ARG A 4 -9.33 11.34 21.87
CA ARG A 4 -8.34 11.58 20.81
C ARG A 4 -8.81 10.97 19.49
N PRO A 5 -9.87 11.54 18.88
CA PRO A 5 -10.35 11.04 17.60
C PRO A 5 -9.30 11.23 16.51
N ILE A 6 -9.10 10.23 15.68
CA ILE A 6 -8.25 10.35 14.50
C ILE A 6 -9.08 10.97 13.38
N HIS A 7 -8.58 12.04 12.78
CA HIS A 7 -9.30 12.82 11.76
C HIS A 7 -10.69 13.29 12.21
N GLY A 8 -10.86 13.58 13.51
CA GLY A 8 -12.12 14.07 14.06
C GLY A 8 -13.24 13.02 14.17
N ARG A 9 -12.95 11.74 13.96
CA ARG A 9 -13.90 10.65 14.09
C ARG A 9 -13.70 9.91 15.41
N PRO A 10 -14.80 9.53 16.11
CA PRO A 10 -14.71 8.67 17.29
C PRO A 10 -14.16 7.29 16.89
N GLY A 11 -13.43 6.64 17.78
CA GLY A 11 -12.83 5.34 17.50
C GLY A 11 -13.87 4.21 17.39
N CYS A 12 -15.00 4.36 18.09
CA CYS A 12 -16.15 3.43 18.04
C CYS A 12 -17.42 4.27 18.12
N ASP A 13 -18.32 4.13 17.17
CA ASP A 13 -19.58 4.88 17.12
C ASP A 13 -20.81 3.97 17.22
N ARG A 14 -20.66 2.64 17.12
CA ARG A 14 -21.71 1.69 17.46
C ARG A 14 -21.15 0.49 18.20
N TYR A 15 -21.84 0.08 19.28
CA TYR A 15 -21.48 -1.08 20.07
C TYR A 15 -22.74 -1.84 20.49
N VAL A 16 -22.85 -3.08 20.02
CA VAL A 16 -23.95 -3.98 20.35
C VAL A 16 -23.43 -5.15 21.16
N ALA A 17 -24.09 -5.45 22.28
CA ALA A 17 -23.78 -6.62 23.10
C ALA A 17 -25.07 -7.45 23.33
N ARG A 18 -24.96 -8.75 23.14
CA ARG A 18 -26.02 -9.73 23.38
C ARG A 18 -25.49 -10.87 24.23
N VAL A 19 -26.28 -11.34 25.16
CA VAL A 19 -25.92 -12.47 26.03
C VAL A 19 -26.74 -13.70 25.70
N VAL A 20 -26.09 -14.85 25.62
CA VAL A 20 -26.72 -16.18 25.54
C VAL A 20 -26.25 -17.01 26.75
N ARG A 21 -27.20 -17.49 27.55
CA ARG A 21 -26.88 -18.25 28.75
C ARG A 21 -27.15 -19.75 28.59
N GLY A 22 -26.38 -20.59 29.28
CA GLY A 22 -26.56 -22.01 29.28
C GLY A 22 -26.24 -22.66 27.92
N VAL A 23 -25.31 -22.09 27.15
CA VAL A 23 -24.78 -22.74 25.95
C VAL A 23 -24.01 -24.00 26.36
N ASP A 24 -24.25 -25.11 25.70
CA ASP A 24 -23.46 -26.32 25.88
C ASP A 24 -22.06 -26.11 25.22
N PRO A 25 -20.98 -26.02 26.00
CA PRO A 25 -19.64 -25.79 25.46
C PRO A 25 -19.13 -27.01 24.66
N ALA A 26 -19.70 -28.20 24.86
CA ALA A 26 -19.36 -29.41 24.10
C ALA A 26 -20.18 -29.58 22.82
N ALA A 27 -21.18 -28.72 22.57
CA ALA A 27 -21.98 -28.77 21.36
C ALA A 27 -21.13 -28.61 20.09
N PRO A 28 -21.19 -29.57 19.14
CA PRO A 28 -20.39 -29.45 17.93
C PRO A 28 -21.00 -28.44 16.97
N SER A 29 -20.16 -27.72 16.29
CA SER A 29 -20.59 -26.91 15.14
C SER A 29 -21.21 -27.80 14.07
N PRO A 30 -22.35 -27.43 13.45
CA PRO A 30 -23.00 -28.24 12.44
C PRO A 30 -22.11 -28.46 11.21
N ALA A 31 -22.24 -29.62 10.56
CA ALA A 31 -21.36 -30.00 9.45
C ALA A 31 -21.30 -28.95 8.33
N TRP A 32 -22.44 -28.40 7.95
CA TRP A 32 -22.51 -27.37 6.92
C TRP A 32 -21.72 -26.09 7.27
N MET A 33 -21.68 -25.69 8.54
CA MET A 33 -20.94 -24.51 9.01
C MET A 33 -19.43 -24.80 8.95
N ARG A 34 -19.00 -25.97 9.45
CA ARG A 34 -17.60 -26.39 9.39
C ARG A 34 -17.07 -26.48 7.96
N GLU A 35 -17.87 -27.02 7.05
CA GLU A 35 -17.53 -27.11 5.63
C GLU A 35 -17.36 -25.73 4.99
N ARG A 36 -18.26 -24.79 5.26
CA ARG A 36 -18.17 -23.40 4.75
C ARG A 36 -16.95 -22.65 5.31
N LEU A 37 -16.70 -22.78 6.63
CA LEU A 37 -15.51 -22.19 7.25
C LEU A 37 -14.22 -22.74 6.63
N THR A 38 -14.13 -24.07 6.48
CA THR A 38 -12.97 -24.73 5.87
C THR A 38 -12.80 -24.31 4.41
N ALA A 39 -13.87 -24.21 3.63
CA ALA A 39 -13.82 -23.75 2.25
C ALA A 39 -13.35 -22.28 2.14
N ALA A 40 -13.63 -21.46 3.16
CA ALA A 40 -13.14 -20.08 3.26
C ALA A 40 -11.71 -19.98 3.86
N GLY A 41 -11.04 -21.11 4.13
CA GLY A 41 -9.69 -21.16 4.69
C GLY A 41 -9.62 -20.96 6.21
N MET A 42 -10.76 -21.03 6.91
CA MET A 42 -10.82 -20.92 8.38
C MET A 42 -10.92 -22.30 9.02
N ARG A 43 -10.16 -22.52 10.09
CA ARG A 43 -10.21 -23.76 10.87
C ARG A 43 -11.36 -23.70 11.89
N PRO A 44 -12.31 -24.63 11.89
CA PRO A 44 -13.30 -24.76 12.96
C PRO A 44 -12.63 -25.05 14.32
N ILE A 45 -13.14 -24.43 15.39
CA ILE A 45 -12.56 -24.49 16.75
C ILE A 45 -13.60 -24.98 17.76
N SER A 46 -14.62 -24.17 18.02
CA SER A 46 -15.74 -24.46 18.94
C SER A 46 -16.99 -23.76 18.39
N LEU A 47 -18.18 -24.18 18.85
CA LEU A 47 -19.44 -23.62 18.35
C LEU A 47 -19.48 -22.09 18.49
N ALA A 48 -19.06 -21.53 19.64
CA ALA A 48 -19.12 -20.10 19.86
C ALA A 48 -18.19 -19.33 18.89
N VAL A 49 -16.97 -19.81 18.68
CA VAL A 49 -15.99 -19.21 17.76
C VAL A 49 -16.43 -19.40 16.30
N ASP A 50 -16.92 -20.58 15.96
CA ASP A 50 -17.34 -20.91 14.59
C ASP A 50 -18.57 -20.08 14.17
N VAL A 51 -19.50 -19.84 15.10
CA VAL A 51 -20.66 -18.97 14.87
C VAL A 51 -20.21 -17.52 14.57
N THR A 52 -19.29 -16.95 15.36
CA THR A 52 -18.80 -15.60 15.13
C THR A 52 -18.06 -15.49 13.78
N ASN A 53 -17.22 -16.47 13.47
CA ASN A 53 -16.51 -16.55 12.20
C ASN A 53 -17.47 -16.74 11.02
N TYR A 54 -18.48 -17.59 11.16
CA TYR A 54 -19.47 -17.82 10.11
C TYR A 54 -20.28 -16.55 9.83
N VAL A 55 -20.80 -15.87 10.86
CA VAL A 55 -21.56 -14.62 10.68
C VAL A 55 -20.69 -13.52 10.07
N MET A 56 -19.42 -13.43 10.45
CA MET A 56 -18.50 -12.51 9.82
C MET A 56 -18.33 -12.78 8.32
N LEU A 57 -18.25 -14.05 7.90
CA LEU A 57 -18.16 -14.41 6.48
C LEU A 57 -19.48 -14.20 5.73
N ASP A 58 -20.61 -14.50 6.37
CA ASP A 58 -21.96 -14.47 5.77
C ASP A 58 -22.45 -13.02 5.60
N LEU A 59 -22.27 -12.18 6.62
CA LEU A 59 -22.81 -10.83 6.67
C LEU A 59 -21.76 -9.72 6.52
N GLY A 60 -20.46 -10.04 6.68
CA GLY A 60 -19.38 -9.04 6.62
C GLY A 60 -19.12 -8.32 7.93
N GLN A 61 -19.85 -8.60 9.02
CA GLN A 61 -19.67 -8.02 10.34
C GLN A 61 -18.76 -8.88 11.21
N PRO A 62 -17.55 -8.44 11.56
CA PRO A 62 -16.75 -9.11 12.58
C PRO A 62 -17.45 -9.10 13.93
N LEU A 63 -17.39 -10.23 14.63
CA LEU A 63 -17.97 -10.42 15.95
C LEU A 63 -16.90 -10.94 16.91
N HIS A 64 -17.08 -10.67 18.21
CA HIS A 64 -16.28 -11.32 19.24
C HIS A 64 -17.19 -12.00 20.28
N ALA A 65 -16.73 -13.13 20.80
CA ALA A 65 -17.40 -13.88 21.85
C ALA A 65 -16.55 -13.83 23.13
N PHE A 66 -17.12 -13.31 24.21
CA PHE A 66 -16.50 -13.30 25.54
C PHE A 66 -17.12 -14.37 26.42
N ASP A 67 -16.33 -14.98 27.28
CA ASP A 67 -16.82 -15.71 28.45
C ASP A 67 -17.39 -14.68 29.44
N LEU A 68 -18.70 -14.68 29.62
CA LEU A 68 -19.38 -13.71 30.46
C LEU A 68 -18.92 -13.82 31.96
N ALA A 69 -18.55 -15.01 32.42
CA ALA A 69 -18.09 -15.21 33.79
C ALA A 69 -16.71 -14.55 34.07
N LYS A 70 -15.93 -14.30 33.01
CA LYS A 70 -14.62 -13.65 33.10
C LYS A 70 -14.68 -12.12 33.01
N LEU A 71 -15.85 -11.55 32.70
CA LEU A 71 -16.05 -10.10 32.57
C LEU A 71 -16.44 -9.47 33.93
N HIS A 72 -15.91 -8.30 34.22
CA HIS A 72 -16.15 -7.59 35.47
C HIS A 72 -16.61 -6.15 35.22
N GLY A 73 -17.87 -5.84 35.57
CA GLY A 73 -18.46 -4.51 35.43
C GLY A 73 -18.75 -4.12 33.98
N PRO A 74 -19.00 -2.84 33.72
CA PRO A 74 -19.35 -2.38 32.38
C PRO A 74 -18.17 -2.49 31.42
N ILE A 75 -18.49 -2.81 30.14
CA ILE A 75 -17.55 -2.76 29.04
C ILE A 75 -17.37 -1.30 28.61
N VAL A 76 -16.12 -0.92 28.37
CA VAL A 76 -15.73 0.42 27.91
C VAL A 76 -14.81 0.31 26.71
N VAL A 77 -15.21 0.91 25.60
CA VAL A 77 -14.32 1.09 24.43
C VAL A 77 -13.57 2.41 24.59
N ARG A 78 -12.24 2.34 24.61
CA ARG A 78 -11.36 3.49 24.86
C ARG A 78 -10.03 3.37 24.11
N ARG A 79 -9.26 4.44 24.09
CA ARG A 79 -7.86 4.38 23.68
C ARG A 79 -7.03 3.70 24.79
N ALA A 80 -5.99 3.00 24.38
CA ALA A 80 -5.05 2.41 25.31
C ALA A 80 -4.31 3.48 26.13
N ARG A 81 -3.89 3.13 27.32
CA ARG A 81 -3.14 4.01 28.24
C ARG A 81 -1.63 3.83 27.99
N ALA A 82 -0.87 4.88 28.27
CA ALA A 82 0.59 4.80 28.19
C ALA A 82 1.14 3.66 29.08
N GLY A 83 1.97 2.80 28.51
CA GLY A 83 2.55 1.66 29.19
C GLY A 83 1.64 0.44 29.36
N GLU A 84 0.43 0.48 28.81
CA GLU A 84 -0.51 -0.65 28.84
C GLU A 84 -0.04 -1.78 27.90
N SER A 85 -0.27 -3.03 28.31
CA SER A 85 0.05 -4.20 27.49
C SER A 85 -1.12 -5.20 27.54
N LEU A 86 -1.21 -6.06 26.53
CA LEU A 86 -2.26 -7.06 26.39
C LEU A 86 -1.65 -8.41 25.98
N ALA A 87 -2.04 -9.47 26.67
CA ALA A 87 -1.77 -10.84 26.27
C ALA A 87 -2.82 -11.29 25.24
N PHE A 88 -2.38 -11.70 24.07
CA PHE A 88 -3.25 -12.06 22.95
C PHE A 88 -3.48 -13.57 22.84
N LEU A 89 -4.50 -13.96 22.07
CA LEU A 89 -4.87 -15.36 21.79
C LEU A 89 -3.74 -16.17 21.11
N ASP A 90 -2.75 -15.53 20.50
CA ASP A 90 -1.56 -16.18 19.95
C ASP A 90 -0.46 -16.45 20.99
N GLY A 91 -0.73 -16.17 22.26
CA GLY A 91 0.20 -16.34 23.38
C GLY A 91 1.26 -15.24 23.50
N VAL A 92 1.23 -14.21 22.65
CA VAL A 92 2.21 -13.13 22.67
C VAL A 92 1.65 -11.92 23.43
N THR A 93 2.42 -11.40 24.38
CA THR A 93 2.10 -10.14 25.05
C THR A 93 2.72 -8.99 24.25
N ARG A 94 1.90 -7.99 23.88
CA ARG A 94 2.34 -6.81 23.14
C ARG A 94 2.08 -5.54 23.94
N ALA A 95 3.04 -4.62 23.90
CA ALA A 95 2.83 -3.26 24.39
C ALA A 95 1.86 -2.53 23.46
N LEU A 96 0.89 -1.85 24.04
CA LEU A 96 -0.11 -1.08 23.30
C LEU A 96 0.37 0.35 23.08
N ASP A 97 0.00 0.92 21.95
CA ASP A 97 0.19 2.34 21.65
C ASP A 97 -1.03 3.14 22.12
N VAL A 98 -0.83 4.38 22.51
CA VAL A 98 -1.91 5.28 22.96
C VAL A 98 -2.96 5.58 21.89
N GLU A 99 -2.68 5.31 20.62
CA GLU A 99 -3.64 5.39 19.52
C GLU A 99 -4.47 4.10 19.36
N ASP A 100 -4.07 2.99 19.97
CA ASP A 100 -4.81 1.74 19.83
C ASP A 100 -6.16 1.83 20.52
N LEU A 101 -7.20 1.34 19.86
CA LEU A 101 -8.50 1.14 20.47
C LEU A 101 -8.51 -0.18 21.21
N VAL A 102 -9.03 -0.17 22.42
CA VAL A 102 -9.22 -1.37 23.23
C VAL A 102 -10.66 -1.49 23.69
N ILE A 103 -11.16 -2.70 23.72
CA ILE A 103 -12.34 -3.06 24.51
C ILE A 103 -11.82 -3.44 25.88
N SER A 104 -12.36 -2.87 26.92
CA SER A 104 -11.94 -3.04 28.31
C SER A 104 -13.13 -3.30 29.21
N ASP A 105 -12.89 -3.91 30.34
CA ASP A 105 -13.87 -4.04 31.43
C ASP A 105 -13.41 -3.29 32.70
N SER A 106 -14.16 -3.40 33.77
CA SER A 106 -14.07 -2.49 34.90
C SER A 106 -13.93 -3.20 36.25
N PRO A 107 -12.92 -4.09 36.48
CA PRO A 107 -12.78 -4.81 37.73
C PRO A 107 -12.44 -3.93 38.95
N GLY A 108 -11.86 -2.77 38.74
CA GLY A 108 -11.50 -1.84 39.84
C GLY A 108 -12.04 -0.44 39.64
N SER A 109 -11.88 0.09 38.42
CA SER A 109 -12.41 1.38 37.99
C SER A 109 -12.84 1.26 36.53
N GLU A 110 -13.60 2.23 36.05
CA GLU A 110 -14.16 2.21 34.71
C GLU A 110 -13.06 2.01 33.63
N GLY A 111 -13.22 0.95 32.84
CA GLY A 111 -12.30 0.57 31.77
C GLY A 111 -10.88 0.27 32.25
N SER A 112 -10.71 -0.30 33.46
CA SER A 112 -9.37 -0.48 34.05
C SER A 112 -8.57 -1.60 33.41
N ARG A 113 -9.21 -2.64 32.82
CA ARG A 113 -8.52 -3.80 32.23
C ARG A 113 -8.81 -3.90 30.73
N ALA A 114 -7.78 -3.81 29.90
CA ALA A 114 -7.89 -4.07 28.47
C ALA A 114 -8.09 -5.56 28.19
N LEU A 115 -9.05 -5.90 27.34
CA LEU A 115 -9.44 -7.27 27.00
C LEU A 115 -9.12 -7.63 25.54
N VAL A 116 -9.32 -6.70 24.62
CA VAL A 116 -9.25 -6.92 23.18
C VAL A 116 -8.63 -5.70 22.50
N LEU A 117 -7.79 -5.90 21.51
CA LEU A 117 -7.44 -4.86 20.54
C LEU A 117 -8.60 -4.72 19.57
N ALA A 118 -9.43 -3.71 19.79
CA ALA A 118 -10.72 -3.54 19.15
C ALA A 118 -10.65 -3.68 17.63
N GLY A 119 -11.50 -4.52 17.07
CA GLY A 119 -11.58 -4.76 15.63
C GLY A 119 -10.38 -5.45 14.98
N VAL A 120 -9.37 -5.83 15.77
CA VAL A 120 -8.13 -6.46 15.27
C VAL A 120 -7.96 -7.87 15.81
N PHE A 121 -7.77 -8.03 17.14
CA PHE A 121 -7.44 -9.34 17.69
C PHE A 121 -7.83 -9.49 19.17
N GLY A 122 -8.35 -10.66 19.54
CA GLY A 122 -8.79 -10.97 20.89
C GLY A 122 -7.65 -11.13 21.88
N GLY A 123 -7.92 -10.80 23.15
CA GLY A 123 -7.03 -11.09 24.27
C GLY A 123 -7.36 -12.44 24.91
N ALA A 124 -6.37 -13.02 25.60
CA ALA A 124 -6.45 -14.35 26.19
C ALA A 124 -7.34 -14.43 27.45
N ASP A 125 -7.45 -13.34 28.21
CA ASP A 125 -8.07 -13.37 29.56
C ASP A 125 -9.57 -13.70 29.56
N THR A 126 -10.28 -13.35 28.48
CA THR A 126 -11.74 -13.49 28.35
C THR A 126 -12.16 -14.42 27.23
N GLU A 127 -11.22 -15.22 26.72
CA GLU A 127 -11.47 -16.23 25.71
C GLU A 127 -12.53 -17.25 26.18
N VAL A 128 -13.43 -17.61 25.26
CA VAL A 128 -14.37 -18.72 25.43
C VAL A 128 -13.61 -20.06 25.43
N ASP A 129 -13.88 -20.91 26.38
CA ASP A 129 -13.23 -22.22 26.56
C ASP A 129 -14.26 -23.36 26.74
N GLU A 130 -13.77 -24.56 26.96
CA GLU A 130 -14.59 -25.78 27.14
C GLU A 130 -15.54 -25.74 28.39
N ARG A 131 -15.45 -24.70 29.21
CA ARG A 131 -16.29 -24.53 30.42
C ARG A 131 -17.23 -23.34 30.27
N THR A 132 -17.12 -22.58 29.20
CA THR A 132 -17.92 -21.38 28.97
C THR A 132 -19.36 -21.73 28.62
N THR A 133 -20.29 -21.45 29.55
CA THR A 133 -21.73 -21.63 29.34
C THR A 133 -22.50 -20.38 29.05
N ASP A 134 -22.01 -19.25 29.51
CA ASP A 134 -22.62 -17.95 29.28
C ASP A 134 -21.72 -17.11 28.36
N VAL A 135 -22.22 -16.75 27.20
CA VAL A 135 -21.47 -16.07 26.14
C VAL A 135 -22.01 -14.67 25.93
N LEU A 136 -21.14 -13.67 25.94
CA LEU A 136 -21.46 -12.33 25.47
C LEU A 136 -20.95 -12.18 24.04
N ILE A 137 -21.86 -11.91 23.12
CA ILE A 137 -21.55 -11.59 21.71
C ILE A 137 -21.43 -10.08 21.56
N GLU A 138 -20.32 -9.63 21.02
CA GLU A 138 -20.04 -8.25 20.65
C GLU A 138 -20.11 -8.09 19.13
N ALA A 139 -20.81 -7.03 18.69
CA ALA A 139 -20.76 -6.53 17.33
C ALA A 139 -20.59 -5.01 17.37
N ALA A 140 -19.55 -4.49 16.76
CA ALA A 140 -19.26 -3.07 16.84
C ALA A 140 -18.83 -2.48 15.48
N HIS A 141 -18.98 -1.17 15.35
CA HIS A 141 -18.38 -0.41 14.26
C HIS A 141 -17.22 0.44 14.81
N PHE A 142 -16.05 0.28 14.19
CA PHE A 142 -14.82 0.97 14.56
C PHE A 142 -14.35 1.87 13.43
N ASP A 143 -13.63 2.95 13.80
CA ASP A 143 -13.00 3.83 12.83
C ASP A 143 -11.96 3.07 11.96
N PRO A 144 -12.16 2.99 10.63
CA PRO A 144 -11.31 2.22 9.73
C PRO A 144 -9.83 2.61 9.78
N VAL A 145 -9.54 3.92 9.97
CA VAL A 145 -8.16 4.43 10.03
C VAL A 145 -7.47 3.96 11.31
N SER A 146 -8.17 4.01 12.44
CA SER A 146 -7.65 3.50 13.71
C SER A 146 -7.30 2.01 13.61
N ILE A 147 -8.20 1.20 13.03
CA ILE A 147 -7.97 -0.24 12.88
C ILE A 147 -6.81 -0.53 11.94
N ALA A 148 -6.73 0.15 10.79
CA ALA A 148 -5.64 -0.01 9.84
C ALA A 148 -4.28 0.32 10.47
N ARG A 149 -4.19 1.38 11.28
CA ARG A 149 -2.97 1.77 11.99
C ARG A 149 -2.55 0.74 13.03
N SER A 150 -3.49 0.28 13.88
CA SER A 150 -3.24 -0.76 14.88
C SER A 150 -2.84 -2.09 14.27
N SER A 151 -3.54 -2.55 13.23
CA SER A 151 -3.22 -3.78 12.50
C SER A 151 -1.78 -3.78 11.95
N ARG A 152 -1.35 -2.66 11.33
CA ARG A 152 0.02 -2.51 10.82
C ARG A 152 1.06 -2.41 11.93
N ARG A 153 0.79 -1.64 12.98
CA ARG A 153 1.69 -1.45 14.13
C ARG A 153 2.02 -2.79 14.80
N HIS A 154 1.00 -3.59 15.04
CA HIS A 154 1.15 -4.89 15.72
C HIS A 154 1.43 -6.05 14.76
N ARG A 155 1.43 -5.81 13.44
CA ARG A 155 1.60 -6.82 12.37
C ARG A 155 0.55 -7.94 12.48
N LEU A 156 -0.71 -7.57 12.70
CA LEU A 156 -1.86 -8.46 12.87
C LEU A 156 -2.89 -8.27 11.73
N PRO A 157 -2.61 -8.73 10.51
CA PRO A 157 -3.57 -8.67 9.39
C PRO A 157 -4.60 -9.81 9.52
N THR A 158 -5.58 -9.64 10.40
CA THR A 158 -6.64 -10.63 10.66
C THR A 158 -7.83 -10.43 9.71
N GLU A 159 -8.71 -11.43 9.63
CA GLU A 159 -9.97 -11.32 8.89
C GLU A 159 -10.89 -10.23 9.45
N SER A 160 -10.84 -9.99 10.76
CA SER A 160 -11.53 -8.90 11.42
C SER A 160 -10.95 -7.54 11.01
N SER A 161 -9.60 -7.37 11.13
CA SER A 161 -8.97 -6.09 10.80
C SER A 161 -9.16 -5.70 9.33
N ARG A 162 -9.09 -6.67 8.41
CA ARG A 162 -9.32 -6.45 6.97
C ARG A 162 -10.71 -5.92 6.64
N ARG A 163 -11.75 -6.37 7.38
CA ARG A 163 -13.11 -5.85 7.20
C ARG A 163 -13.28 -4.48 7.82
N ASN A 164 -12.83 -4.33 9.06
CA ASN A 164 -12.94 -3.07 9.77
C ASN A 164 -12.15 -1.93 9.10
N GLU A 165 -10.94 -2.19 8.55
CA GLU A 165 -10.16 -1.16 7.85
C GLU A 165 -10.77 -0.71 6.51
N ARG A 166 -11.70 -1.51 5.93
CA ARG A 166 -12.46 -1.15 4.73
C ARG A 166 -13.76 -0.42 5.05
N GLY A 167 -14.17 -0.43 6.31
CA GLY A 167 -15.46 0.06 6.78
C GLY A 167 -16.52 -1.04 6.79
N VAL A 168 -17.07 -1.30 7.96
CA VAL A 168 -18.20 -2.20 8.15
C VAL A 168 -19.48 -1.36 8.08
N ASP A 169 -20.60 -1.98 7.63
CA ASP A 169 -21.90 -1.32 7.62
C ASP A 169 -22.34 -0.94 9.03
N THR A 170 -22.56 0.35 9.27
CA THR A 170 -22.96 0.88 10.58
C THR A 170 -24.34 0.39 11.04
N ALA A 171 -25.20 -0.04 10.13
CA ALA A 171 -26.53 -0.58 10.44
C ALA A 171 -26.53 -2.07 10.74
N LEU A 172 -25.46 -2.79 10.43
CA LEU A 172 -25.43 -4.26 10.42
C LEU A 172 -25.21 -4.88 11.81
N ALA A 173 -24.56 -4.20 12.73
CA ALA A 173 -24.16 -4.73 14.03
C ALA A 173 -25.29 -5.43 14.80
N PRO A 174 -26.51 -4.85 14.98
CA PRO A 174 -27.59 -5.53 15.69
C PRO A 174 -28.13 -6.77 14.97
N VAL A 175 -28.13 -6.77 13.63
CA VAL A 175 -28.59 -7.89 12.80
C VAL A 175 -27.60 -9.06 12.93
N ALA A 176 -26.31 -8.77 12.85
CA ALA A 176 -25.28 -9.79 12.98
C ALA A 176 -25.19 -10.36 14.39
N ALA A 177 -25.30 -9.53 15.42
CA ALA A 177 -25.37 -9.99 16.82
C ALA A 177 -26.58 -10.91 17.03
N GLN A 178 -27.77 -10.54 16.50
CA GLN A 178 -28.97 -11.41 16.59
C GLN A 178 -28.76 -12.71 15.84
N ARG A 179 -28.17 -12.68 14.65
CA ARG A 179 -27.88 -13.90 13.88
C ARG A 179 -26.95 -14.87 14.65
N ALA A 180 -25.96 -14.34 15.32
CA ALA A 180 -25.06 -15.15 16.16
C ALA A 180 -25.81 -15.75 17.35
N VAL A 181 -26.66 -14.96 18.02
CA VAL A 181 -27.55 -15.44 19.10
C VAL A 181 -28.44 -16.57 18.61
N ASP A 182 -29.11 -16.42 17.48
CA ASP A 182 -30.01 -17.45 16.93
C ASP A 182 -29.29 -18.76 16.66
N LEU A 183 -28.06 -18.69 16.13
CA LEU A 183 -27.23 -19.88 15.87
C LEU A 183 -26.75 -20.54 17.16
N LEU A 184 -26.35 -19.77 18.19
CA LEU A 184 -25.96 -20.31 19.50
C LEU A 184 -27.13 -20.97 20.21
N VAL A 185 -28.33 -20.38 20.17
CA VAL A 185 -29.53 -20.97 20.73
C VAL A 185 -29.90 -22.26 20.00
N GLN A 186 -29.89 -22.20 18.67
CA GLN A 186 -30.29 -23.33 17.83
C GLN A 186 -29.37 -24.56 17.98
N TYR A 187 -28.08 -24.35 18.06
CA TYR A 187 -27.09 -25.45 18.02
C TYR A 187 -26.42 -25.71 19.37
N GLY A 188 -26.37 -24.73 20.27
CA GLY A 188 -25.79 -24.82 21.58
C GLY A 188 -26.83 -25.01 22.71
N GLY A 189 -28.14 -24.94 22.40
CA GLY A 189 -29.19 -25.12 23.37
C GLY A 189 -29.35 -24.01 24.43
N GLY A 190 -28.63 -22.90 24.28
CA GLY A 190 -28.68 -21.77 25.21
C GLY A 190 -29.99 -20.97 25.13
N THR A 191 -30.15 -20.03 26.04
CA THR A 191 -31.27 -19.09 26.10
C THR A 191 -30.76 -17.65 25.92
N ALA A 192 -31.33 -16.92 24.98
CA ALA A 192 -30.99 -15.52 24.79
C ALA A 192 -31.50 -14.66 25.96
N ASP A 193 -30.65 -13.82 26.50
CA ASP A 193 -31.09 -12.79 27.43
C ASP A 193 -32.01 -11.78 26.68
N PRO A 194 -33.18 -11.44 27.25
CA PRO A 194 -34.10 -10.50 26.60
C PRO A 194 -33.54 -9.08 26.45
N VAL A 195 -32.55 -8.75 27.25
CA VAL A 195 -31.92 -7.40 27.21
C VAL A 195 -30.80 -7.39 26.16
N ALA A 196 -30.90 -6.43 25.25
CA ALA A 196 -29.84 -6.09 24.30
C ALA A 196 -29.25 -4.74 24.69
N THR A 197 -27.94 -4.66 24.69
CA THR A 197 -27.27 -3.36 24.72
C THR A 197 -26.98 -2.93 23.29
N ASP A 198 -27.47 -1.75 22.88
CA ASP A 198 -27.15 -1.13 21.59
C ASP A 198 -26.87 0.36 21.83
N VAL A 199 -25.59 0.72 21.80
CA VAL A 199 -25.15 2.10 21.91
C VAL A 199 -24.85 2.58 20.49
N ASP A 200 -25.80 3.34 19.92
CA ASP A 200 -25.72 3.89 18.57
C ASP A 200 -25.45 5.39 18.60
N ARG A 201 -24.30 5.79 18.09
CA ARG A 201 -23.87 7.18 17.86
C ARG A 201 -23.49 7.41 16.41
N THR A 202 -23.88 6.50 15.51
CA THR A 202 -23.62 6.62 14.08
C THR A 202 -24.38 7.81 13.49
N ARG A 203 -23.88 8.29 12.38
CA ARG A 203 -24.58 9.30 11.59
C ARG A 203 -25.02 8.67 10.27
N PRO A 204 -26.27 8.89 9.86
CA PRO A 204 -26.70 8.43 8.53
C PRO A 204 -25.84 9.09 7.45
N PRO A 205 -25.60 8.44 6.31
CA PRO A 205 -24.94 9.06 5.17
C PRO A 205 -25.70 10.33 4.74
N GLU A 206 -24.96 11.39 4.44
CA GLU A 206 -25.53 12.64 3.94
C GLU A 206 -25.73 12.57 2.42
N PRO A 207 -26.79 13.21 1.88
CA PRO A 207 -26.97 13.31 0.43
C PRO A 207 -25.82 14.06 -0.23
N ILE A 208 -25.33 13.52 -1.33
CA ILE A 208 -24.28 14.13 -2.16
C ILE A 208 -24.96 14.65 -3.44
N VAL A 209 -24.84 15.96 -3.66
CA VAL A 209 -25.41 16.55 -4.88
C VAL A 209 -24.46 16.34 -6.05
N ILE A 210 -24.97 15.72 -7.11
CA ILE A 210 -24.25 15.49 -8.36
C ILE A 210 -25.06 16.00 -9.55
N ARG A 211 -24.39 16.28 -10.64
CA ARG A 211 -25.07 16.57 -11.91
C ARG A 211 -25.55 15.25 -12.55
N ALA A 212 -26.75 15.22 -13.09
CA ALA A 212 -27.27 14.06 -13.82
C ALA A 212 -26.39 13.68 -15.02
N ASP A 213 -25.74 14.68 -15.66
CA ASP A 213 -24.81 14.49 -16.79
C ASP A 213 -23.33 14.26 -16.36
N ALA A 214 -23.03 14.10 -15.06
CA ALA A 214 -21.66 13.96 -14.58
C ALA A 214 -20.92 12.76 -15.22
N ALA A 215 -21.61 11.62 -15.35
CA ALA A 215 -21.05 10.43 -15.97
C ALA A 215 -20.75 10.66 -17.47
N GLN A 216 -21.67 11.31 -18.20
CA GLN A 216 -21.47 11.65 -19.61
C GLN A 216 -20.28 12.58 -19.80
N ARG A 217 -20.13 13.59 -18.95
CA ARG A 217 -19.02 14.57 -19.05
C ARG A 217 -17.65 13.93 -18.84
N LEU A 218 -17.58 12.91 -18.01
CA LEU A 218 -16.30 12.23 -17.69
C LEU A 218 -16.00 11.09 -18.69
N THR A 219 -16.99 10.26 -19.00
CA THR A 219 -16.80 9.04 -19.81
C THR A 219 -17.00 9.25 -21.31
N GLY A 220 -17.75 10.31 -21.71
CA GLY A 220 -18.17 10.54 -23.10
C GLY A 220 -19.37 9.72 -23.54
N VAL A 221 -19.93 8.87 -22.65
CA VAL A 221 -21.14 8.07 -22.93
C VAL A 221 -22.38 8.87 -22.53
N ALA A 222 -23.36 8.95 -23.40
CA ALA A 222 -24.62 9.66 -23.13
C ALA A 222 -25.54 8.79 -22.24
N TYR A 223 -25.59 9.11 -20.96
CA TYR A 223 -26.56 8.56 -20.01
C TYR A 223 -27.73 9.52 -19.84
N GLY A 224 -28.96 9.05 -20.05
CA GLY A 224 -30.16 9.80 -19.65
C GLY A 224 -30.29 9.84 -18.12
N ALA A 225 -30.92 10.91 -17.61
CA ALA A 225 -31.13 11.08 -16.17
C ALA A 225 -31.86 9.88 -15.51
N ASP A 226 -32.85 9.32 -16.20
CA ASP A 226 -33.58 8.13 -15.70
C ASP A 226 -32.64 6.90 -15.61
N ARG A 227 -31.75 6.72 -16.56
CA ARG A 227 -30.76 5.62 -16.52
C ARG A 227 -29.76 5.80 -15.39
N VAL A 228 -29.28 7.01 -15.16
CA VAL A 228 -28.40 7.35 -14.02
C VAL A 228 -29.08 7.01 -12.70
N ARG A 229 -30.36 7.39 -12.55
CA ARG A 229 -31.17 7.07 -11.37
C ARG A 229 -31.30 5.57 -11.19
N GLU A 230 -31.71 4.85 -12.20
CA GLU A 230 -31.88 3.38 -12.18
C GLU A 230 -30.60 2.67 -11.73
N LEU A 231 -29.44 3.04 -12.29
CA LEU A 231 -28.16 2.43 -11.95
C LEU A 231 -27.75 2.70 -10.51
N LEU A 232 -27.94 3.92 -10.01
CA LEU A 232 -27.62 4.27 -8.63
C LEU A 232 -28.57 3.63 -7.62
N GLU A 233 -29.87 3.53 -7.94
CA GLU A 233 -30.85 2.82 -7.12
C GLU A 233 -30.56 1.32 -7.07
N ALA A 234 -30.05 0.73 -8.16
CA ALA A 234 -29.68 -0.68 -8.21
C ALA A 234 -28.57 -1.07 -7.22
N ILE A 235 -27.72 -0.12 -6.82
CA ILE A 235 -26.70 -0.33 -5.76
C ILE A 235 -27.15 0.12 -4.38
N GLY A 236 -28.45 0.47 -4.23
CA GLY A 236 -29.08 0.83 -2.96
C GLY A 236 -29.00 2.30 -2.59
N CYS A 237 -28.59 3.19 -3.48
CA CYS A 237 -28.66 4.62 -3.25
C CYS A 237 -30.11 5.11 -3.29
N ALA A 238 -30.46 6.08 -2.43
CA ALA A 238 -31.65 6.90 -2.62
C ALA A 238 -31.32 8.08 -3.52
N VAL A 239 -32.14 8.31 -4.57
CA VAL A 239 -31.91 9.36 -5.56
C VAL A 239 -33.11 10.28 -5.65
N GLU A 240 -32.92 11.54 -5.30
CA GLU A 240 -33.95 12.57 -5.31
C GLU A 240 -33.56 13.75 -6.22
N PRO A 241 -34.51 14.44 -6.85
CA PRO A 241 -34.23 15.68 -7.56
C PRO A 241 -33.68 16.74 -6.62
N ALA A 242 -32.61 17.44 -7.04
CA ALA A 242 -31.98 18.52 -6.26
C ALA A 242 -32.06 19.89 -6.96
N GLY A 243 -32.91 20.03 -7.97
CA GLY A 243 -33.05 21.26 -8.75
C GLY A 243 -32.16 21.31 -10.00
N VAL A 244 -31.74 22.49 -10.37
CA VAL A 244 -30.91 22.72 -11.57
C VAL A 244 -29.68 23.55 -11.21
N ASP A 245 -28.59 23.32 -11.92
CA ASP A 245 -27.37 24.12 -11.80
C ASP A 245 -27.63 25.52 -12.33
N GLU A 246 -27.38 26.55 -11.52
CA GLU A 246 -27.62 27.95 -11.88
C GLU A 246 -26.74 28.43 -13.05
N ALA A 247 -25.62 27.76 -13.31
CA ALA A 247 -24.67 28.18 -14.33
C ALA A 247 -25.14 27.83 -15.76
N ASP A 248 -25.76 26.66 -15.95
CA ASP A 248 -26.11 26.16 -17.27
C ASP A 248 -27.48 25.44 -17.35
N GLY A 249 -28.24 25.42 -16.27
CA GLY A 249 -29.55 24.80 -16.19
C GLY A 249 -29.54 23.25 -16.17
N GLY A 250 -28.37 22.63 -15.94
CA GLY A 250 -28.25 21.18 -15.87
C GLY A 250 -28.96 20.58 -14.65
N GLU A 251 -29.62 19.42 -14.81
CA GLU A 251 -30.33 18.73 -13.73
C GLU A 251 -29.36 18.30 -12.62
N LEU A 252 -29.76 18.51 -11.37
CA LEU A 252 -29.04 18.06 -10.17
C LEU A 252 -29.81 16.96 -9.46
N LEU A 253 -29.09 15.98 -8.96
CA LEU A 253 -29.59 14.84 -8.19
C LEU A 253 -28.94 14.84 -6.83
N ALA A 254 -29.72 14.68 -5.76
CA ALA A 254 -29.25 14.37 -4.42
C ALA A 254 -29.19 12.85 -4.26
N VAL A 255 -27.99 12.31 -4.14
CA VAL A 255 -27.75 10.87 -4.05
C VAL A 255 -27.29 10.54 -2.64
N THR A 256 -28.09 9.74 -1.91
CA THR A 256 -27.73 9.27 -0.56
C THR A 256 -27.21 7.83 -0.67
N PRO A 257 -25.93 7.58 -0.34
CA PRO A 257 -25.39 6.23 -0.32
C PRO A 257 -26.04 5.37 0.76
N PRO A 258 -26.14 4.05 0.58
CA PRO A 258 -26.53 3.14 1.64
C PRO A 258 -25.40 2.99 2.68
N THR A 259 -25.75 2.58 3.90
CA THR A 259 -24.81 2.46 5.03
C THR A 259 -23.64 1.49 4.79
N TRP A 260 -23.82 0.53 3.90
CA TRP A 260 -22.76 -0.44 3.52
C TRP A 260 -21.82 0.04 2.41
N ARG A 261 -21.99 1.28 1.93
CA ARG A 261 -21.12 1.90 0.91
C ARG A 261 -20.40 3.15 1.46
N PRO A 262 -19.51 2.98 2.44
CA PRO A 262 -18.76 4.10 3.02
C PRO A 262 -17.75 4.72 2.05
N ASP A 263 -17.50 4.09 0.93
CA ASP A 263 -16.62 4.52 -0.16
C ASP A 263 -17.24 5.59 -1.06
N LEU A 264 -18.57 5.70 -1.10
CA LEU A 264 -19.28 6.66 -1.95
C LEU A 264 -19.34 8.04 -1.29
N VAL A 265 -18.26 8.82 -1.43
CA VAL A 265 -18.09 10.11 -0.75
C VAL A 265 -18.05 11.31 -1.70
N GLY A 266 -18.29 11.12 -3.00
CA GLY A 266 -18.26 12.21 -3.98
C GLY A 266 -18.70 11.80 -5.37
N ALA A 267 -18.94 12.78 -6.25
CA ALA A 267 -19.49 12.58 -7.58
C ALA A 267 -18.69 11.58 -8.44
N ALA A 268 -17.37 11.58 -8.33
CA ALA A 268 -16.53 10.66 -9.12
C ALA A 268 -16.79 9.18 -8.80
N HIS A 269 -17.13 8.86 -7.54
CA HIS A 269 -17.45 7.49 -7.14
C HIS A 269 -18.78 7.02 -7.77
N PHE A 270 -19.76 7.90 -7.85
CA PHE A 270 -21.02 7.57 -8.54
C PHE A 270 -20.83 7.44 -10.05
N VAL A 271 -19.98 8.26 -10.66
CA VAL A 271 -19.63 8.13 -12.09
C VAL A 271 -18.99 6.77 -12.36
N GLU A 272 -18.11 6.32 -11.47
CA GLU A 272 -17.49 5.00 -11.58
C GLU A 272 -18.54 3.87 -11.50
N GLU A 273 -19.44 3.94 -10.53
CA GLU A 273 -20.52 2.94 -10.39
C GLU A 273 -21.44 2.89 -11.62
N ILE A 274 -21.83 4.05 -12.15
CA ILE A 274 -22.63 4.14 -13.37
C ILE A 274 -21.92 3.47 -14.54
N ALA A 275 -20.65 3.82 -14.75
CA ALA A 275 -19.84 3.28 -15.85
C ALA A 275 -19.61 1.77 -15.71
N ARG A 276 -19.36 1.30 -14.48
CA ARG A 276 -19.15 -0.12 -14.17
C ARG A 276 -20.41 -0.96 -14.43
N LEU A 277 -21.56 -0.48 -13.99
CA LEU A 277 -22.83 -1.21 -14.14
C LEU A 277 -23.36 -1.20 -15.57
N ASP A 278 -23.18 -0.11 -16.30
CA ASP A 278 -23.60 -0.02 -17.70
C ASP A 278 -22.61 -0.71 -18.66
N GLY A 279 -21.37 -0.91 -18.22
CA GLY A 279 -20.29 -1.60 -18.93
C GLY A 279 -19.24 -0.66 -19.50
N TYR A 280 -17.97 -0.91 -19.16
CA TYR A 280 -16.84 -0.11 -19.63
C TYR A 280 -16.63 -0.15 -21.15
N ASP A 281 -17.13 -1.19 -21.82
CA ASP A 281 -17.03 -1.33 -23.29
C ASP A 281 -17.78 -0.23 -24.05
N ALA A 282 -18.74 0.44 -23.39
CA ALA A 282 -19.45 1.60 -23.95
C ALA A 282 -18.57 2.87 -24.02
N ILE A 283 -17.49 2.92 -23.24
CA ILE A 283 -16.61 4.11 -23.17
C ILE A 283 -15.74 4.19 -24.43
N PRO A 284 -15.84 5.28 -25.22
CA PRO A 284 -15.07 5.40 -26.45
C PRO A 284 -13.56 5.50 -26.17
N ALA A 285 -12.77 4.66 -26.84
CA ALA A 285 -11.31 4.71 -26.78
C ALA A 285 -10.81 5.90 -27.63
N VAL A 286 -10.77 7.09 -27.03
CA VAL A 286 -10.26 8.30 -27.68
C VAL A 286 -8.81 8.52 -27.28
N VAL A 287 -7.91 8.41 -28.27
CA VAL A 287 -6.50 8.75 -28.06
C VAL A 287 -6.35 10.27 -28.06
N PRO A 288 -5.85 10.88 -26.96
CA PRO A 288 -5.65 12.33 -26.95
C PRO A 288 -4.62 12.75 -28.02
N ALA A 289 -4.96 13.79 -28.78
CA ALA A 289 -4.03 14.36 -29.71
C ALA A 289 -2.88 15.06 -28.95
N ALA A 290 -1.65 14.69 -29.25
CA ALA A 290 -0.49 15.38 -28.70
C ALA A 290 -0.44 16.83 -29.20
N PRO A 291 -0.19 17.84 -28.34
CA PRO A 291 -0.01 19.21 -28.80
C PRO A 291 1.10 19.29 -29.85
N ALA A 292 0.80 19.83 -30.99
CA ALA A 292 1.80 20.02 -32.04
C ALA A 292 2.90 21.02 -31.61
N GLY A 293 4.12 20.82 -32.10
CA GLY A 293 5.12 21.87 -32.15
C GLY A 293 6.25 21.85 -31.12
N ARG A 294 6.18 21.09 -30.05
CA ARG A 294 7.27 21.10 -29.04
C ARG A 294 8.40 20.14 -29.36
N GLY A 295 8.10 18.94 -29.86
CA GLY A 295 9.08 17.88 -30.11
C GLY A 295 9.93 17.55 -28.86
N LEU A 296 11.11 17.00 -29.06
CA LEU A 296 12.06 16.68 -27.99
C LEU A 296 12.75 17.95 -27.47
N THR A 297 12.95 18.03 -26.17
CA THR A 297 13.82 19.08 -25.57
C THR A 297 15.27 18.93 -26.07
N PRO A 298 16.12 19.96 -25.95
CA PRO A 298 17.54 19.82 -26.27
C PRO A 298 18.24 18.67 -25.58
N ARG A 299 17.96 18.46 -24.29
CA ARG A 299 18.51 17.35 -23.49
C ARG A 299 18.07 15.98 -24.02
N GLN A 300 16.78 15.84 -24.38
CA GLN A 300 16.27 14.58 -24.94
C GLN A 300 16.88 14.30 -26.32
N ARG A 301 17.08 15.32 -27.16
CA ARG A 301 17.77 15.17 -28.45
C ARG A 301 19.22 14.76 -28.26
N ALA A 302 19.96 15.45 -27.40
CA ALA A 302 21.34 15.14 -27.09
C ALA A 302 21.50 13.67 -26.62
N ARG A 303 20.64 13.22 -25.69
CA ARG A 303 20.63 11.82 -25.26
C ARG A 303 20.40 10.85 -26.42
N ARG A 304 19.40 11.12 -27.26
CA ARG A 304 19.08 10.26 -28.41
C ARG A 304 20.22 10.22 -29.41
N ASP A 305 20.86 11.37 -29.68
CA ASP A 305 21.94 11.45 -30.65
C ASP A 305 23.20 10.73 -30.15
N VAL A 306 23.53 10.79 -28.86
CA VAL A 306 24.61 9.98 -28.27
C VAL A 306 24.29 8.48 -28.33
N VAL A 307 23.06 8.07 -28.03
CA VAL A 307 22.62 6.68 -28.18
C VAL A 307 22.89 6.16 -29.59
N ARG A 308 22.49 6.92 -30.61
CA ARG A 308 22.70 6.54 -32.02
C ARG A 308 24.16 6.48 -32.39
N ALA A 309 24.93 7.51 -32.01
CA ALA A 309 26.35 7.57 -32.35
C ALA A 309 27.15 6.42 -31.74
N LEU A 310 26.85 5.98 -30.53
CA LEU A 310 27.50 4.84 -29.89
C LEU A 310 27.06 3.50 -30.52
N ALA A 311 25.78 3.38 -30.85
CA ALA A 311 25.29 2.20 -31.59
C ALA A 311 25.93 2.10 -32.99
N ASP A 312 26.03 3.20 -33.73
CA ASP A 312 26.69 3.28 -35.06
C ASP A 312 28.19 2.92 -34.95
N ALA A 313 28.81 3.18 -33.80
CA ALA A 313 30.19 2.77 -33.51
C ALA A 313 30.35 1.28 -33.15
N GLY A 314 29.25 0.53 -33.15
CA GLY A 314 29.24 -0.92 -32.90
C GLY A 314 29.07 -1.33 -31.44
N LEU A 315 28.66 -0.40 -30.56
CA LEU A 315 28.39 -0.75 -29.17
C LEU A 315 26.90 -1.14 -28.97
N THR A 316 26.64 -2.02 -28.05
CA THR A 316 25.28 -2.45 -27.66
C THR A 316 24.81 -1.68 -26.43
N GLN A 317 23.66 -1.02 -26.52
CA GLN A 317 23.06 -0.40 -25.34
C GLN A 317 22.51 -1.43 -24.40
N VAL A 318 22.83 -1.27 -23.09
CA VAL A 318 22.22 -2.02 -22.01
C VAL A 318 21.45 -1.07 -21.09
N LEU A 319 20.44 -1.61 -20.41
CA LEU A 319 19.67 -0.92 -19.39
C LEU A 319 19.78 -1.73 -18.10
N SER A 320 20.25 -1.08 -17.05
CA SER A 320 20.41 -1.71 -15.74
C SER A 320 19.59 -0.97 -14.69
N TYR A 321 19.14 -1.70 -13.66
CA TYR A 321 18.59 -1.06 -12.48
C TYR A 321 19.70 -0.31 -11.73
N PRO A 322 19.38 0.81 -11.06
CA PRO A 322 20.37 1.61 -10.35
C PRO A 322 20.75 1.02 -8.97
N PHE A 323 20.30 -0.18 -8.66
CA PHE A 323 20.55 -0.86 -7.41
C PHE A 323 21.80 -1.73 -7.50
N ILE A 324 22.71 -1.55 -6.56
CA ILE A 324 24.01 -2.25 -6.53
C ILE A 324 24.28 -2.82 -5.14
N GLY A 325 25.12 -3.86 -5.12
CA GLY A 325 25.80 -4.34 -3.91
C GLY A 325 27.00 -3.47 -3.52
N ASP A 326 27.79 -3.93 -2.59
CA ASP A 326 29.08 -3.30 -2.28
C ASP A 326 30.12 -3.71 -3.34
N VAL A 327 30.33 -2.84 -4.31
CA VAL A 327 31.29 -3.05 -5.42
C VAL A 327 32.62 -2.33 -5.20
N HIS A 328 32.74 -1.55 -4.13
CA HIS A 328 33.90 -0.70 -3.91
C HIS A 328 35.19 -1.50 -3.67
N ASP A 329 35.08 -2.64 -3.00
CA ASP A 329 36.21 -3.53 -2.77
C ASP A 329 36.65 -4.25 -4.05
N VAL A 330 35.70 -4.57 -4.95
CA VAL A 330 36.00 -5.17 -6.27
C VAL A 330 36.77 -4.21 -7.15
N PHE A 331 36.52 -2.89 -7.01
CA PHE A 331 37.23 -1.86 -7.74
C PHE A 331 38.44 -1.31 -6.98
N GLU A 332 38.81 -1.90 -5.83
CA GLU A 332 39.94 -1.46 -4.99
C GLU A 332 39.86 0.02 -4.64
N ILE A 333 38.67 0.55 -4.41
CA ILE A 333 38.43 1.95 -4.04
C ILE A 333 38.84 2.11 -2.57
N PRO A 334 39.71 3.06 -2.22
CA PRO A 334 40.17 3.30 -0.83
C PRO A 334 38.98 3.55 0.11
N ALA A 335 39.14 3.16 1.38
CA ALA A 335 38.09 3.24 2.38
C ALA A 335 37.63 4.69 2.69
N ASP A 336 38.50 5.65 2.50
CA ASP A 336 38.27 7.09 2.69
C ASP A 336 37.87 7.84 1.41
N ASP A 337 37.71 7.12 0.28
CA ASP A 337 37.34 7.74 -0.98
C ASP A 337 35.82 8.09 -0.96
N PRO A 338 35.46 9.35 -1.28
CA PRO A 338 34.06 9.79 -1.28
C PRO A 338 33.15 9.04 -2.29
N ARG A 339 33.72 8.28 -3.22
CA ARG A 339 32.95 7.40 -4.11
C ARG A 339 32.31 6.21 -3.37
N ARG A 340 32.79 5.90 -2.14
CA ARG A 340 32.17 4.90 -1.28
C ARG A 340 30.88 5.40 -0.63
N ASP A 341 30.65 6.70 -0.60
CA ASP A 341 29.39 7.26 -0.12
C ASP A 341 28.26 6.92 -1.11
N ALA A 342 27.46 5.94 -0.77
CA ALA A 342 26.29 5.54 -1.55
C ALA A 342 25.02 5.60 -0.69
N VAL A 343 23.94 6.05 -1.28
CA VAL A 343 22.64 6.06 -0.60
C VAL A 343 22.15 4.64 -0.39
N ARG A 344 21.96 4.24 0.87
CA ARG A 344 21.35 2.95 1.22
C ARG A 344 19.84 3.06 1.27
N LEU A 345 19.14 2.14 0.60
CA LEU A 345 17.69 2.06 0.63
C LEU A 345 17.20 1.53 1.99
N ALA A 346 16.12 2.10 2.50
CA ALA A 346 15.51 1.64 3.76
C ALA A 346 14.82 0.28 3.60
N ASN A 347 14.31 -0.01 2.40
CA ASN A 347 13.57 -1.24 2.06
C ASN A 347 14.01 -1.76 0.68
N PRO A 348 15.25 -2.26 0.54
CA PRO A 348 15.76 -2.74 -0.75
C PRO A 348 14.93 -3.93 -1.24
N LEU A 349 14.76 -4.02 -2.57
CA LEU A 349 14.09 -5.17 -3.21
C LEU A 349 14.89 -6.47 -3.07
N ALA A 350 16.22 -6.36 -3.00
CA ALA A 350 17.14 -7.46 -2.78
C ALA A 350 18.18 -7.05 -1.75
N GLU A 351 18.45 -7.90 -0.77
CA GLU A 351 19.36 -7.60 0.34
C GLU A 351 20.82 -7.48 -0.11
N ASP A 352 21.17 -8.11 -1.22
CA ASP A 352 22.51 -8.06 -1.82
C ASP A 352 22.73 -6.83 -2.73
N ALA A 353 21.69 -6.02 -2.97
CA ALA A 353 21.75 -4.79 -3.78
C ALA A 353 21.05 -3.59 -3.07
N PRO A 354 21.49 -3.22 -1.86
CA PRO A 354 20.80 -2.23 -1.06
C PRO A 354 21.18 -0.77 -1.36
N TYR A 355 22.10 -0.49 -2.28
CA TYR A 355 22.60 0.85 -2.54
C TYR A 355 22.19 1.39 -3.91
N LEU A 356 22.05 2.71 -4.01
CA LEU A 356 21.96 3.41 -5.29
C LEU A 356 23.37 3.62 -5.86
N ARG A 357 23.57 3.26 -7.13
CA ARG A 357 24.87 3.36 -7.81
C ARG A 357 25.37 4.81 -7.90
N THR A 358 26.65 4.99 -7.64
CA THR A 358 27.37 6.25 -7.83
C THR A 358 28.06 6.34 -9.20
N SER A 359 28.14 5.22 -9.90
CA SER A 359 28.71 5.10 -11.25
C SER A 359 27.87 4.14 -12.11
N VAL A 360 27.77 4.39 -13.40
CA VAL A 360 27.19 3.42 -14.36
C VAL A 360 28.11 2.23 -14.60
N LEU A 361 29.39 2.35 -14.25
CA LEU A 361 30.36 1.24 -14.41
C LEU A 361 30.03 0.05 -13.52
N ASP A 362 29.47 0.29 -12.33
CA ASP A 362 29.08 -0.76 -11.38
C ASP A 362 28.15 -1.77 -12.05
N SER A 363 27.11 -1.30 -12.72
CA SER A 363 26.15 -2.13 -13.44
C SER A 363 26.68 -2.63 -14.80
N LEU A 364 27.51 -1.83 -15.48
CA LEU A 364 28.09 -2.22 -16.78
C LEU A 364 29.09 -3.38 -16.66
N VAL A 365 29.93 -3.36 -15.64
CA VAL A 365 30.88 -4.46 -15.39
C VAL A 365 30.14 -5.74 -15.07
N GLU A 366 29.08 -5.66 -14.27
CA GLU A 366 28.23 -6.82 -13.98
C GLU A 366 27.52 -7.35 -15.25
N ALA A 367 27.04 -6.44 -16.11
CA ALA A 367 26.46 -6.84 -17.40
C ALA A 367 27.49 -7.52 -18.29
N ALA A 368 28.71 -6.98 -18.37
CA ALA A 368 29.80 -7.59 -19.16
C ALA A 368 30.18 -8.95 -18.60
N ARG A 369 30.40 -9.08 -17.28
CA ARG A 369 30.70 -10.34 -16.60
C ARG A 369 29.65 -11.42 -16.90
N ARG A 370 28.38 -11.06 -16.83
CA ARG A 370 27.27 -11.97 -17.12
C ARG A 370 27.25 -12.46 -18.56
N ASN A 371 27.57 -11.59 -19.52
CA ASN A 371 27.65 -11.96 -20.94
C ASN A 371 28.85 -12.88 -21.21
N VAL A 372 30.04 -12.54 -20.66
CA VAL A 372 31.23 -13.40 -20.78
C VAL A 372 30.97 -14.77 -20.14
N SER A 373 30.36 -14.84 -18.96
CA SER A 373 30.01 -16.10 -18.29
C SER A 373 29.02 -16.97 -19.09
N ARG A 374 28.32 -16.38 -20.06
CA ARG A 374 27.39 -17.08 -20.98
C ARG A 374 28.03 -17.43 -22.33
N GLY A 375 29.33 -17.26 -22.46
CA GLY A 375 30.09 -17.63 -23.65
C GLY A 375 30.15 -16.53 -24.71
N LEU A 376 29.90 -15.28 -24.38
CA LEU A 376 30.12 -14.14 -25.26
C LEU A 376 31.50 -13.54 -24.95
N ASP A 377 32.53 -13.95 -25.71
CA ASP A 377 33.89 -13.50 -25.49
C ASP A 377 34.12 -12.04 -25.89
N ASP A 378 33.36 -11.53 -26.86
CA ASP A 378 33.47 -10.18 -27.39
C ASP A 378 32.30 -9.33 -26.88
N VAL A 379 32.60 -8.41 -26.00
CA VAL A 379 31.59 -7.55 -25.35
C VAL A 379 31.94 -6.09 -25.56
N ALA A 380 31.02 -5.33 -26.16
CA ALA A 380 31.10 -3.88 -26.28
C ALA A 380 29.74 -3.29 -25.89
N VAL A 381 29.58 -2.95 -24.62
CA VAL A 381 28.31 -2.46 -24.06
C VAL A 381 28.44 -1.04 -23.54
N TYR A 382 27.37 -0.28 -23.65
CA TYR A 382 27.27 1.05 -23.03
C TYR A 382 25.91 1.24 -22.36
N GLU A 383 25.88 2.17 -21.40
CA GLU A 383 24.67 2.61 -20.73
C GLU A 383 24.64 4.13 -20.59
N ILE A 384 23.46 4.73 -20.76
CA ILE A 384 23.19 6.12 -20.40
C ILE A 384 22.16 6.11 -19.28
N GLY A 385 22.60 6.33 -18.06
CA GLY A 385 21.78 6.18 -16.86
C GLY A 385 22.04 7.25 -15.80
N ALA A 386 21.09 7.41 -14.90
CA ALA A 386 21.28 8.24 -13.72
C ALA A 386 22.22 7.56 -12.71
N VAL A 387 23.02 8.36 -12.04
CA VAL A 387 23.80 7.99 -10.85
C VAL A 387 23.36 8.87 -9.69
N THR A 388 23.58 8.43 -8.46
CA THR A 388 23.19 9.18 -7.26
C THR A 388 24.45 9.62 -6.51
N LEU A 389 24.64 10.93 -6.34
CA LEU A 389 25.81 11.52 -5.70
C LEU A 389 25.39 12.20 -4.39
N PRO A 390 25.56 11.55 -3.22
CA PRO A 390 25.05 12.05 -1.95
C PRO A 390 25.88 13.19 -1.34
N ALA A 391 27.09 13.45 -1.84
CA ALA A 391 28.01 14.41 -1.26
C ALA A 391 27.37 15.80 -1.05
N GLY A 392 27.43 16.30 0.18
CA GLY A 392 26.85 17.60 0.55
C GLY A 392 25.35 17.63 0.78
N THR A 393 24.67 16.48 0.69
CA THR A 393 23.22 16.39 0.92
C THR A 393 22.94 16.19 2.41
N VAL A 394 22.06 17.01 2.98
CA VAL A 394 21.56 16.85 4.35
C VAL A 394 20.11 16.37 4.28
N PRO A 395 19.78 15.19 4.82
CA PRO A 395 18.41 14.72 4.84
C PRO A 395 17.50 15.69 5.60
N ALA A 396 16.39 16.08 5.02
CA ALA A 396 15.37 16.88 5.69
C ALA A 396 14.53 16.01 6.64
N ALA A 397 13.99 16.65 7.68
CA ALA A 397 12.98 15.99 8.52
C ALA A 397 11.74 15.68 7.71
N ILE A 398 11.18 14.48 7.89
CA ILE A 398 9.93 14.09 7.24
C ILE A 398 8.78 14.82 7.97
N PRO A 399 7.99 15.66 7.26
CA PRO A 399 6.85 16.34 7.87
C PRO A 399 5.77 15.35 8.32
N GLY A 400 4.97 15.76 9.31
CA GLY A 400 3.80 15.00 9.74
C GLY A 400 2.74 14.91 8.65
N VAL A 401 1.77 14.00 8.85
CA VAL A 401 0.64 13.77 7.91
C VAL A 401 -0.65 14.48 8.34
N ASP A 402 -0.58 15.24 9.41
CA ASP A 402 -1.71 15.94 10.05
C ASP A 402 -2.09 17.25 9.34
N ARG A 403 -1.18 17.78 8.54
CA ARG A 403 -1.39 18.99 7.72
C ARG A 403 -0.59 18.93 6.42
N ARG A 404 -0.94 19.82 5.49
CA ARG A 404 -0.10 20.06 4.32
C ARG A 404 1.23 20.69 4.76
N PRO A 405 2.39 20.18 4.30
CA PRO A 405 3.69 20.82 4.54
C PRO A 405 3.72 22.28 4.04
N SER A 406 4.49 23.13 4.72
CA SER A 406 4.75 24.48 4.24
C SER A 406 5.66 24.47 3.01
N GLU A 407 5.69 25.56 2.25
CA GLU A 407 6.58 25.69 1.08
C GLU A 407 8.07 25.60 1.49
N GLU A 408 8.43 26.04 2.70
CA GLU A 408 9.78 25.91 3.24
C GLU A 408 10.13 24.44 3.58
N GLU A 409 9.19 23.69 4.15
CA GLU A 409 9.38 22.25 4.39
C GLU A 409 9.50 21.48 3.08
N ILE A 410 8.70 21.82 2.07
CA ILE A 410 8.80 21.21 0.73
C ILE A 410 10.16 21.53 0.11
N ALA A 411 10.59 22.80 0.15
CA ALA A 411 11.90 23.20 -0.35
C ALA A 411 13.06 22.49 0.36
N ALA A 412 12.96 22.30 1.68
CA ALA A 412 13.94 21.54 2.46
C ALA A 412 13.97 20.05 2.06
N LEU A 413 12.80 19.44 1.82
CA LEU A 413 12.71 18.06 1.31
C LEU A 413 13.37 17.94 -0.06
N GLU A 414 13.09 18.86 -0.99
CA GLU A 414 13.69 18.87 -2.32
C GLU A 414 15.21 19.08 -2.27
N ALA A 415 15.70 19.97 -1.40
CA ALA A 415 17.12 20.18 -1.17
C ALA A 415 17.82 18.96 -0.53
N GLY A 416 17.07 18.12 0.18
CA GLY A 416 17.53 16.86 0.74
C GLY A 416 17.68 15.72 -0.26
N ILE A 417 17.27 15.91 -1.52
CA ILE A 417 17.44 14.89 -2.57
C ILE A 417 18.87 14.96 -3.13
N PRO A 418 19.63 13.86 -3.12
CA PRO A 418 20.96 13.81 -3.72
C PRO A 418 20.94 14.16 -5.21
N ALA A 419 22.01 14.76 -5.70
CA ALA A 419 22.17 15.04 -7.13
C ALA A 419 22.15 13.75 -7.95
N GLN A 420 21.33 13.74 -9.02
CA GLN A 420 21.17 12.58 -9.89
C GLN A 420 21.51 12.92 -11.37
N PRO A 421 22.79 13.18 -11.68
CA PRO A 421 23.19 13.47 -13.04
C PRO A 421 23.06 12.21 -13.93
N THR A 422 22.86 12.46 -15.22
CA THR A 422 22.92 11.41 -16.24
C THR A 422 24.36 11.21 -16.68
N HIS A 423 24.88 10.01 -16.52
CA HIS A 423 26.20 9.60 -16.98
C HIS A 423 26.09 8.67 -18.18
N VAL A 424 27.13 8.65 -19.02
CA VAL A 424 27.36 7.65 -20.05
C VAL A 424 28.64 6.89 -19.70
N GLY A 425 28.58 5.56 -19.80
CA GLY A 425 29.74 4.69 -19.61
C GLY A 425 29.74 3.58 -20.64
N ALA A 426 30.91 2.96 -20.84
CA ALA A 426 31.06 1.80 -21.68
C ALA A 426 32.07 0.80 -21.10
N VAL A 427 31.87 -0.48 -21.41
CA VAL A 427 32.79 -1.57 -21.13
C VAL A 427 33.05 -2.32 -22.41
N LEU A 428 34.34 -2.52 -22.72
CA LEU A 428 34.85 -3.16 -23.92
C LEU A 428 35.73 -4.35 -23.48
N ALA A 429 35.48 -5.54 -24.03
CA ALA A 429 36.26 -6.74 -23.76
C ALA A 429 36.32 -7.65 -24.98
N GLY A 430 37.37 -8.45 -25.08
CA GLY A 430 37.57 -9.39 -26.20
C GLY A 430 38.07 -8.71 -27.46
N GLU A 431 37.59 -9.17 -28.61
CA GLU A 431 38.02 -8.70 -29.92
C GLU A 431 37.06 -7.65 -30.47
N ARG A 432 37.62 -6.53 -30.96
CA ARG A 432 36.89 -5.54 -31.75
C ARG A 432 36.58 -6.03 -33.17
N GLU A 433 37.59 -6.66 -33.75
CA GLU A 433 37.49 -7.23 -35.09
C GLU A 433 37.89 -8.70 -35.03
N ARG A 434 37.02 -9.57 -35.46
CA ARG A 434 37.33 -11.02 -35.52
C ARG A 434 38.22 -11.33 -36.68
N ALA A 435 39.08 -12.35 -36.53
CA ALA A 435 39.89 -12.85 -37.64
C ALA A 435 39.00 -13.26 -38.82
N GLY A 436 39.35 -12.85 -40.01
CA GLY A 436 38.60 -13.12 -41.21
C GLY A 436 39.37 -12.83 -42.51
N VAL A 437 38.68 -12.82 -43.64
CA VAL A 437 39.27 -12.51 -44.96
C VAL A 437 39.92 -11.14 -45.06
N LEU A 438 39.56 -10.19 -44.19
CA LEU A 438 40.08 -8.81 -44.17
C LEU A 438 41.32 -8.66 -43.33
N GLY A 439 41.68 -9.67 -42.51
CA GLY A 439 42.86 -9.57 -41.66
C GLY A 439 42.80 -10.42 -40.37
N PRO A 440 43.85 -10.33 -39.54
CA PRO A 440 43.89 -10.96 -38.22
C PRO A 440 42.93 -10.31 -37.26
N ALA A 441 42.60 -11.04 -36.16
CA ALA A 441 41.83 -10.48 -35.04
C ALA A 441 42.51 -9.25 -34.44
N ARG A 442 41.70 -8.28 -33.98
CA ARG A 442 42.17 -7.06 -33.29
C ARG A 442 41.42 -6.88 -31.97
N PRO A 443 42.10 -6.99 -30.84
CA PRO A 443 41.44 -6.77 -29.55
C PRO A 443 41.01 -5.31 -29.34
N TRP A 444 40.06 -5.14 -28.43
CA TRP A 444 39.77 -3.82 -27.88
C TRP A 444 40.97 -3.29 -27.10
N THR A 445 41.25 -1.99 -27.21
CA THR A 445 42.37 -1.32 -26.56
C THR A 445 41.90 -0.10 -25.80
N TRP A 446 42.77 0.47 -24.94
CA TRP A 446 42.47 1.70 -24.21
C TRP A 446 42.18 2.89 -25.17
N SER A 447 42.83 2.93 -26.34
CA SER A 447 42.58 3.96 -27.36
C SER A 447 41.16 3.87 -27.94
N ASP A 448 40.60 2.68 -28.04
CA ASP A 448 39.21 2.49 -28.45
C ASP A 448 38.25 2.99 -27.36
N ALA A 449 38.58 2.79 -26.08
CA ALA A 449 37.79 3.34 -24.97
C ALA A 449 37.80 4.88 -24.96
N VAL A 450 38.95 5.50 -25.23
CA VAL A 450 39.05 6.95 -25.41
C VAL A 450 38.22 7.41 -26.60
N GLU A 451 38.23 6.67 -27.72
CA GLU A 451 37.44 7.02 -28.90
C GLU A 451 35.93 6.97 -28.61
N VAL A 452 35.41 6.04 -27.79
CA VAL A 452 34.02 6.04 -27.34
C VAL A 452 33.65 7.35 -26.62
N VAL A 453 34.53 7.84 -25.74
CA VAL A 453 34.34 9.16 -25.08
C VAL A 453 34.33 10.30 -26.09
N ARG A 454 35.26 10.27 -27.08
CA ARG A 454 35.34 11.28 -28.14
C ARG A 454 34.09 11.29 -29.03
N ILE A 455 33.54 10.13 -29.36
CA ILE A 455 32.28 10.00 -30.13
C ILE A 455 31.14 10.70 -29.37
N ALA A 456 30.96 10.39 -28.08
CA ALA A 456 29.94 11.02 -27.26
C ALA A 456 30.14 12.54 -27.17
N ALA A 457 31.37 12.99 -26.92
CA ALA A 457 31.70 14.40 -26.80
C ALA A 457 31.47 15.19 -28.14
N ARG A 458 31.93 14.64 -29.27
CA ARG A 458 31.67 15.25 -30.60
C ARG A 458 30.16 15.37 -30.87
N THR A 459 29.39 14.36 -30.52
CA THR A 459 27.94 14.36 -30.68
C THR A 459 27.27 15.46 -29.85
N LEU A 460 27.83 15.74 -28.68
CA LEU A 460 27.36 16.83 -27.80
C LEU A 460 27.97 18.20 -28.12
N GLY A 461 28.89 18.29 -29.08
CA GLY A 461 29.61 19.53 -29.42
C GLY A 461 30.61 19.96 -28.31
N VAL A 462 31.11 19.02 -27.53
CA VAL A 462 32.07 19.27 -26.42
C VAL A 462 33.46 18.83 -26.83
N ALA A 463 34.46 19.69 -26.59
CA ALA A 463 35.86 19.33 -26.74
C ALA A 463 36.36 18.53 -25.55
N VAL A 464 37.12 17.47 -25.83
CA VAL A 464 37.71 16.61 -24.81
C VAL A 464 39.22 16.53 -24.99
N GLU A 465 39.96 16.84 -23.94
CA GLU A 465 41.38 16.63 -23.85
C GLU A 465 41.69 15.37 -23.06
N VAL A 466 42.65 14.59 -23.54
CA VAL A 466 43.14 13.37 -22.88
C VAL A 466 44.45 13.68 -22.19
N ALA A 467 44.46 13.63 -20.87
CA ALA A 467 45.66 13.85 -20.06
C ALA A 467 45.86 12.66 -19.12
N ALA A 468 47.13 12.39 -18.80
CA ALA A 468 47.47 11.44 -17.76
C ALA A 468 47.05 11.98 -16.38
N PRO A 469 46.47 11.15 -15.48
CA PRO A 469 46.15 11.60 -14.13
C PRO A 469 47.45 11.98 -13.37
N ALA A 470 47.39 13.04 -12.55
CA ALA A 470 48.52 13.46 -11.72
C ALA A 470 48.91 12.38 -10.69
N GLU A 471 47.94 11.63 -10.21
CA GLU A 471 48.12 10.52 -9.26
C GLU A 471 47.31 9.29 -9.73
N PRO A 472 47.83 8.06 -9.51
CA PRO A 472 47.07 6.85 -9.79
C PRO A 472 45.74 6.84 -8.98
N ARG A 473 44.65 6.51 -9.63
CA ARG A 473 43.32 6.47 -8.99
C ARG A 473 42.60 5.15 -9.33
N ALA A 474 42.39 4.33 -8.30
CA ALA A 474 41.56 3.12 -8.49
C ALA A 474 40.18 3.44 -9.10
N PRO A 475 39.64 2.57 -9.94
CA PRO A 475 40.18 1.28 -10.41
C PRO A 475 41.03 1.39 -11.68
N TRP A 476 41.45 2.59 -12.06
CA TRP A 476 42.15 2.84 -13.31
C TRP A 476 43.59 2.38 -13.30
N HIS A 477 44.05 1.84 -14.40
CA HIS A 477 45.46 1.45 -14.53
C HIS A 477 46.39 2.67 -14.39
N PRO A 478 47.43 2.64 -13.52
CA PRO A 478 48.24 3.83 -13.19
C PRO A 478 49.02 4.43 -14.36
N GLY A 479 49.14 3.73 -15.47
CA GLY A 479 49.89 4.23 -16.64
C GLY A 479 49.02 4.40 -17.89
N ARG A 480 47.71 4.33 -17.77
CA ARG A 480 46.82 4.40 -18.95
C ARG A 480 45.53 5.11 -18.65
#